data_aab24adfb559f185a2208da72c9e785f
#
_entry.id   aab24adfb559f185a2208da72c9e785f
#
_cell.length_a   1.000
_cell.length_b   1.000
_cell.length_c   1.000
_cell.angle_alpha   90.00
_cell.angle_beta   90.00
_cell.angle_gamma   90.00
#
_symmetry.space_group_name_H-M   'P 1'
#
loop_
_entity.id
_entity.type
_entity.pdbx_description
1 polymer ?
#
loop_
_entity_poly.entity_id
_entity_poly.type
_entity_poly.pdbx_seq_one_letter_code
_entity_poly.pdbx_strand_id
1 'polypeptide(L)'
;RTDDWSPGEEVAPPAEVVAAVTRAPARVSADLAAILVRAEAGETLGEADIVRLFRARGDDFGAVCQAADRLRRAANGDTVSFVVNRNINYTNVCYFKCQFCAFSKGKLSENLRGAPYDLDHAEI
;
A
#
# COMPACT_ATOMS: atom_id res chain seq x y z
N ARG A 1 -10.47 -0.82 3.77
CA ARG A 1 -11.53 -1.54 3.07
C ARG A 1 -12.78 -1.50 3.94
N THR A 2 -13.88 -1.06 3.38
CA THR A 2 -15.22 -1.19 3.95
C THR A 2 -15.94 -2.33 3.22
N ASP A 3 -17.04 -2.84 3.78
CA ASP A 3 -17.80 -3.91 3.13
C ASP A 3 -18.48 -3.43 1.83
N ASP A 4 -18.70 -2.10 1.74
CA ASP A 4 -19.41 -1.45 0.64
C ASP A 4 -18.49 -0.88 -0.44
N TRP A 5 -17.16 -0.88 -0.22
CA TRP A 5 -16.21 -0.32 -1.17
C TRP A 5 -14.83 -1.00 -1.11
N SER A 6 -14.23 -1.22 -2.28
CA SER A 6 -12.84 -1.61 -2.42
C SER A 6 -12.18 -0.87 -3.59
N PRO A 7 -10.85 -0.70 -3.60
CA PRO A 7 -10.13 -0.11 -4.73
C PRO A 7 -10.43 -0.86 -6.05
N GLY A 8 -10.70 -0.11 -7.10
CA GLY A 8 -11.05 -0.66 -8.42
C GLY A 8 -12.55 -0.79 -8.69
N GLU A 9 -13.41 -0.50 -7.72
CA GLU A 9 -14.85 -0.40 -7.94
C GLU A 9 -15.21 0.91 -8.65
N GLU A 10 -16.22 0.88 -9.50
CA GLU A 10 -16.75 2.10 -10.17
C GLU A 10 -17.61 2.97 -9.24
N VAL A 11 -17.53 2.75 -7.95
CA VAL A 11 -18.27 3.46 -6.92
C VAL A 11 -17.36 4.41 -6.18
N ALA A 12 -17.80 5.62 -5.90
CA ALA A 12 -17.04 6.57 -5.11
C ALA A 12 -16.71 6.02 -3.71
N PRO A 13 -15.52 6.31 -3.18
CA PRO A 13 -15.18 5.95 -1.80
C PRO A 13 -16.21 6.53 -0.80
N PRO A 14 -16.43 5.85 0.35
CA PRO A 14 -17.28 6.39 1.39
C PRO A 14 -16.90 7.82 1.80
N ALA A 15 -17.88 8.68 2.03
CA ALA A 15 -17.65 10.10 2.29
C ALA A 15 -16.76 10.35 3.50
N GLU A 16 -16.83 9.49 4.53
CA GLU A 16 -15.97 9.56 5.72
C GLU A 16 -14.51 9.29 5.39
N VAL A 17 -14.19 8.39 4.43
CA VAL A 17 -12.83 8.11 3.98
C VAL A 17 -12.29 9.32 3.22
N VAL A 18 -13.10 9.88 2.31
CA VAL A 18 -12.72 11.10 1.57
C VAL A 18 -12.49 12.25 2.55
N ALA A 19 -13.43 12.47 3.49
CA ALA A 19 -13.31 13.53 4.47
C ALA A 19 -12.07 13.38 5.37
N ALA A 20 -11.69 12.15 5.73
CA ALA A 20 -10.52 11.90 6.58
C ALA A 20 -9.20 12.35 5.93
N VAL A 21 -9.10 12.27 4.60
CA VAL A 21 -7.88 12.62 3.85
C VAL A 21 -7.90 14.02 3.23
N THR A 22 -9.09 14.58 2.99
CA THR A 22 -9.24 15.89 2.34
C THR A 22 -9.52 17.05 3.29
N ARG A 23 -10.06 16.76 4.49
CA ARG A 23 -10.34 17.79 5.49
C ARG A 23 -9.05 18.47 5.93
N ALA A 24 -9.03 19.81 5.88
CA ALA A 24 -7.91 20.56 6.46
C ALA A 24 -7.78 20.29 7.97
N PRO A 25 -6.59 19.91 8.46
CA PRO A 25 -6.38 19.69 9.89
C PRO A 25 -6.58 21.00 10.66
N ALA A 26 -7.39 20.95 11.71
CA ALA A 26 -7.65 22.14 12.54
C ALA A 26 -6.48 22.40 13.49
N ARG A 27 -5.82 21.36 13.96
CA ARG A 27 -4.71 21.46 14.92
C ARG A 27 -3.72 20.32 14.72
N VAL A 28 -2.50 20.66 14.30
CA VAL A 28 -1.39 19.72 14.12
C VAL A 28 -0.44 19.84 15.30
N SER A 29 0.03 18.71 15.82
CA SER A 29 1.04 18.68 16.87
C SER A 29 2.35 19.32 16.40
N ALA A 30 2.97 20.14 17.26
CA ALA A 30 4.15 20.93 16.88
C ALA A 30 5.35 20.07 16.46
N ASP A 31 5.55 18.93 17.12
CA ASP A 31 6.60 17.97 16.79
C ASP A 31 6.38 17.36 15.40
N LEU A 32 5.12 17.00 15.08
CA LEU A 32 4.78 16.48 13.76
C LEU A 32 4.94 17.56 12.67
N ALA A 33 4.47 18.77 12.93
CA ALA A 33 4.62 19.88 11.98
C ALA A 33 6.09 20.12 11.61
N ALA A 34 7.00 20.07 12.59
CA ALA A 34 8.44 20.20 12.35
C ALA A 34 9.00 19.05 11.46
N ILE A 35 8.53 17.82 11.67
CA ILE A 35 8.91 16.68 10.83
C ILE A 35 8.42 16.89 9.39
N LEU A 36 7.16 17.31 9.20
CA LEU A 36 6.59 17.53 7.88
C LEU A 36 7.32 18.64 7.11
N VAL A 37 7.72 19.72 7.77
CA VAL A 37 8.52 20.80 7.15
C VAL A 37 9.85 20.25 6.63
N ARG A 38 10.56 19.45 7.41
CA ARG A 38 11.82 18.81 6.98
C ARG A 38 11.61 17.84 5.82
N ALA A 39 10.56 17.04 5.89
CA ALA A 39 10.22 16.11 4.81
C ALA A 39 9.93 16.85 3.49
N GLU A 40 9.17 17.94 3.53
CA GLU A 40 8.85 18.77 2.37
C GLU A 40 10.07 19.53 1.83
N ALA A 41 11.04 19.82 2.68
CA ALA A 41 12.34 20.36 2.26
C ALA A 41 13.28 19.31 1.64
N GLY A 42 12.86 18.02 1.57
CA GLY A 42 13.66 16.93 1.01
C GLY A 42 14.73 16.39 1.96
N GLU A 43 14.64 16.69 3.25
CA GLU A 43 15.56 16.15 4.25
C GLU A 43 15.29 14.66 4.51
N THR A 44 16.34 13.89 4.72
CA THR A 44 16.22 12.50 5.14
C THR A 44 15.71 12.44 6.58
N LEU A 45 14.57 11.78 6.77
CA LEU A 45 13.99 11.58 8.10
C LEU A 45 14.67 10.41 8.82
N GLY A 46 14.91 10.57 10.12
CA GLY A 46 15.39 9.50 10.98
C GLY A 46 14.29 8.50 11.35
N GLU A 47 14.67 7.35 11.91
CA GLU A 47 13.74 6.30 12.33
C GLU A 47 12.68 6.83 13.31
N ALA A 48 13.06 7.65 14.28
CA ALA A 48 12.13 8.22 15.26
C ALA A 48 11.06 9.10 14.59
N ASP A 49 11.44 9.89 13.57
CA ASP A 49 10.52 10.70 12.79
C ASP A 49 9.51 9.81 12.03
N ILE A 50 10.00 8.74 11.38
CA ILE A 50 9.17 7.80 10.64
C ILE A 50 8.17 7.12 11.58
N VAL A 51 8.62 6.64 12.73
CA VAL A 51 7.74 6.07 13.75
C VAL A 51 6.68 7.07 14.21
N ARG A 52 7.05 8.35 14.38
CA ARG A 52 6.12 9.42 14.74
C ARG A 52 5.05 9.64 13.66
N LEU A 53 5.43 9.63 12.39
CA LEU A 53 4.49 9.72 11.26
C LEU A 53 3.49 8.57 11.27
N PHE A 54 3.93 7.33 11.47
CA PHE A 54 3.03 6.15 11.55
C PHE A 54 2.11 6.16 12.76
N ARG A 55 2.46 6.88 13.82
CA ARG A 55 1.61 7.06 15.02
C ARG A 55 0.61 8.21 14.89
N ALA A 56 0.63 8.97 13.80
CA ALA A 56 -0.29 10.08 13.59
C ALA A 56 -1.75 9.61 13.59
N ARG A 57 -2.64 10.37 14.25
CA ARG A 57 -4.09 10.13 14.32
C ARG A 57 -4.82 11.47 14.24
N GLY A 58 -6.10 11.44 13.86
CA GLY A 58 -6.93 12.64 13.78
C GLY A 58 -6.34 13.69 12.84
N ASP A 59 -6.21 14.92 13.32
CA ASP A 59 -5.66 16.05 12.54
C ASP A 59 -4.19 15.82 12.14
N ASP A 60 -3.39 15.19 12.99
CA ASP A 60 -2.02 14.79 12.67
C ASP A 60 -1.99 13.85 11.45
N PHE A 61 -2.88 12.87 11.38
CA PHE A 61 -2.99 11.96 10.23
C PHE A 61 -3.38 12.72 8.95
N GLY A 62 -4.37 13.62 9.05
CA GLY A 62 -4.76 14.48 7.94
C GLY A 62 -3.60 15.33 7.40
N ALA A 63 -2.78 15.88 8.32
CA ALA A 63 -1.60 16.64 7.95
C ALA A 63 -0.55 15.80 7.22
N VAL A 64 -0.31 14.55 7.66
CA VAL A 64 0.60 13.61 6.98
C VAL A 64 0.10 13.32 5.56
N CYS A 65 -1.19 13.02 5.40
CA CYS A 65 -1.78 12.73 4.08
C CYS A 65 -1.62 13.93 3.13
N GLN A 66 -1.89 15.14 3.61
CA GLN A 66 -1.77 16.35 2.79
C GLN A 66 -0.32 16.67 2.42
N ALA A 67 0.64 16.49 3.34
CA ALA A 67 2.05 16.66 3.02
C ALA A 67 2.52 15.63 1.98
N ALA A 68 2.12 14.38 2.12
CA ALA A 68 2.41 13.33 1.15
C ALA A 68 1.82 13.66 -0.24
N ASP A 69 0.60 14.19 -0.30
CA ASP A 69 -0.01 14.58 -1.58
C ASP A 69 0.71 15.79 -2.21
N ARG A 70 1.15 16.77 -1.41
CA ARG A 70 1.96 17.87 -1.94
C ARG A 70 3.29 17.38 -2.53
N LEU A 71 3.97 16.46 -1.85
CA LEU A 71 5.22 15.86 -2.34
C LEU A 71 4.98 15.03 -3.61
N ARG A 72 3.92 14.22 -3.65
CA ARG A 72 3.50 13.49 -4.84
C ARG A 72 3.28 14.45 -6.01
N ARG A 73 2.52 15.51 -5.79
CA ARG A 73 2.19 16.50 -6.84
C ARG A 73 3.42 17.22 -7.35
N ALA A 74 4.37 17.54 -6.47
CA ALA A 74 5.63 18.16 -6.85
C ALA A 74 6.51 17.20 -7.67
N ALA A 75 6.49 15.90 -7.36
CA ALA A 75 7.31 14.90 -8.05
C ALA A 75 6.72 14.43 -9.40
N ASN A 76 5.42 14.13 -9.45
CA ASN A 76 4.78 13.44 -10.58
C ASN A 76 3.60 14.22 -11.20
N GLY A 77 3.21 15.36 -10.63
CA GLY A 77 1.96 16.02 -11.01
C GLY A 77 0.75 15.14 -10.71
N ASP A 78 -0.30 15.28 -11.48
CA ASP A 78 -1.52 14.46 -11.38
C ASP A 78 -1.54 13.29 -12.38
N THR A 79 -0.39 12.99 -13.00
CA THR A 79 -0.26 11.86 -13.93
C THR A 79 -0.16 10.56 -13.14
N VAL A 80 -1.02 9.61 -13.46
CA VAL A 80 -0.97 8.23 -12.96
C VAL A 80 -0.43 7.33 -14.06
N SER A 81 0.71 6.69 -13.81
CA SER A 81 1.30 5.70 -14.71
C SER A 81 0.95 4.30 -14.23
N PHE A 82 0.62 3.41 -15.15
CA PHE A 82 0.38 2.00 -14.85
C PHE A 82 1.02 1.12 -15.91
N VAL A 83 1.29 -0.12 -15.55
CA VAL A 83 1.83 -1.13 -16.45
C VAL A 83 0.78 -2.22 -16.63
N VAL A 84 0.47 -2.53 -17.89
CA VAL A 84 -0.34 -3.70 -18.21
C VAL A 84 0.56 -4.93 -18.13
N ASN A 85 0.37 -5.72 -17.09
CA ASN A 85 1.14 -6.93 -16.87
C ASN A 85 0.23 -8.08 -16.40
N ARG A 86 0.75 -9.29 -16.50
CA ARG A 86 0.16 -10.50 -15.94
C ARG A 86 1.23 -11.26 -15.17
N ASN A 87 0.95 -11.62 -13.94
CA ASN A 87 1.77 -12.57 -13.22
C ASN A 87 1.27 -13.99 -13.52
N ILE A 88 2.11 -14.79 -14.17
CA ILE A 88 1.79 -16.17 -14.55
C ILE A 88 2.55 -17.12 -13.63
N ASN A 89 1.86 -17.71 -12.70
CA ASN A 89 2.39 -18.80 -11.88
C ASN A 89 2.08 -20.12 -12.59
N TYR A 90 2.96 -20.55 -13.47
CA TYR A 90 2.75 -21.76 -14.29
C TYR A 90 2.74 -23.05 -13.47
N THR A 91 3.32 -23.05 -12.27
CA THR A 91 3.28 -24.19 -11.35
C THR A 91 3.30 -23.76 -9.90
N ASN A 92 2.69 -24.51 -9.01
CA ASN A 92 2.84 -24.40 -7.56
C ASN A 92 3.71 -25.54 -6.98
N VAL A 93 4.33 -26.35 -7.82
CA VAL A 93 5.23 -27.44 -7.42
C VAL A 93 6.64 -26.88 -7.23
N CYS A 94 7.19 -26.96 -6.02
CA CYS A 94 8.52 -26.45 -5.70
C CYS A 94 9.24 -27.40 -4.76
N TYR A 95 10.53 -27.68 -5.05
CA TYR A 95 11.37 -28.51 -4.20
C TYR A 95 11.82 -27.80 -2.92
N PHE A 96 11.88 -26.48 -2.96
CA PHE A 96 12.23 -25.68 -1.81
C PHE A 96 11.02 -25.52 -0.90
N LYS A 97 10.95 -26.29 0.15
CA LYS A 97 9.88 -26.22 1.16
C LYS A 97 9.98 -24.96 2.01
N CYS A 98 9.91 -23.78 1.37
CA CYS A 98 10.00 -22.51 2.06
C CYS A 98 8.75 -22.31 2.92
N GLN A 99 8.94 -22.14 4.22
CA GLN A 99 7.85 -21.90 5.16
C GLN A 99 7.13 -20.56 4.89
N PHE A 100 7.82 -19.61 4.26
CA PHE A 100 7.26 -18.32 3.85
C PHE A 100 6.40 -18.40 2.60
N CYS A 101 6.70 -19.30 1.66
CA CYS A 101 6.07 -19.33 0.34
C CYS A 101 4.74 -20.06 0.35
N ALA A 102 3.65 -19.32 0.18
CA ALA A 102 2.30 -19.87 0.12
C ALA A 102 2.02 -20.72 -1.14
N PHE A 103 2.88 -20.63 -2.16
CA PHE A 103 2.75 -21.34 -3.44
C PHE A 103 3.58 -22.62 -3.49
N SER A 104 4.54 -22.81 -2.59
CA SER A 104 5.37 -24.01 -2.56
C SER A 104 4.56 -25.20 -2.03
N LYS A 105 4.29 -26.18 -2.88
CA LYS A 105 3.49 -27.34 -2.53
C LYS A 105 4.32 -28.61 -2.29
N GLY A 106 5.52 -28.73 -2.73
CA GLY A 106 6.34 -29.92 -2.58
C GLY A 106 5.57 -31.24 -2.78
N LYS A 107 6.26 -32.35 -3.09
CA LYS A 107 5.63 -33.66 -3.33
C LYS A 107 4.79 -34.22 -2.16
N LEU A 108 5.05 -33.74 -0.95
CA LEU A 108 4.47 -34.30 0.29
C LEU A 108 3.73 -33.23 1.13
N SER A 109 3.57 -32.00 0.62
CA SER A 109 2.85 -30.99 1.36
C SER A 109 1.35 -31.19 1.24
N GLU A 110 0.66 -31.16 2.36
CA GLU A 110 -0.79 -31.10 2.40
C GLU A 110 -1.31 -29.91 1.58
N ASN A 111 -2.43 -30.10 0.97
CA ASN A 111 -2.98 -29.20 -0.01
C ASN A 111 -3.70 -28.04 0.65
N LEU A 112 -2.96 -27.03 1.13
CA LEU A 112 -3.52 -25.88 1.84
C LEU A 112 -4.27 -24.89 0.93
N ARG A 113 -3.98 -24.87 -0.40
CA ARG A 113 -4.56 -23.93 -1.36
C ARG A 113 -4.80 -24.55 -2.75
N GLY A 114 -5.43 -25.70 -2.82
CA GLY A 114 -5.75 -26.39 -4.07
C GLY A 114 -4.71 -27.44 -4.48
N ALA A 115 -5.03 -28.26 -5.47
CA ALA A 115 -4.18 -29.35 -5.97
C ALA A 115 -2.87 -28.82 -6.56
N PRO A 116 -1.77 -29.61 -6.52
CA PRO A 116 -0.60 -29.31 -7.32
C PRO A 116 -0.96 -29.18 -8.80
N TYR A 117 -0.39 -28.20 -9.48
CA TYR A 117 -0.57 -27.99 -10.91
C TYR A 117 0.75 -27.65 -11.61
N ASP A 118 0.81 -27.92 -12.89
CA ASP A 118 1.89 -27.55 -13.79
C ASP A 118 1.25 -27.29 -15.16
N LEU A 119 1.15 -26.01 -15.54
CA LEU A 119 0.46 -25.57 -16.75
C LEU A 119 1.37 -25.74 -17.96
N ASP A 120 0.83 -26.22 -19.04
CA ASP A 120 1.53 -26.27 -20.32
C ASP A 120 1.43 -24.93 -21.09
N HIS A 121 2.13 -24.83 -22.23
CA HIS A 121 2.12 -23.61 -23.03
C HIS A 121 0.75 -23.26 -23.64
N ALA A 122 -0.14 -24.22 -23.79
CA ALA A 122 -1.46 -23.98 -24.35
C ALA A 122 -2.43 -23.43 -23.28
N GLU A 123 -2.14 -23.67 -21.99
CA GLU A 123 -2.92 -23.19 -20.86
C GLU A 123 -2.49 -21.77 -20.42
N ILE A 124 -1.27 -21.34 -20.81
CA ILE A 124 -0.72 -20.02 -20.53
C ILE A 124 -1.12 -19.00 -21.62
#